data_0b7b8a8046fe7575c4cfcce4dbc5df74
#
_entry.id   0b7b8a8046fe7575c4cfcce4dbc5df74
#
_cell.length_a   1.000
_cell.length_b   1.000
_cell.length_c   1.000
_cell.angle_alpha   90.00
_cell.angle_beta   90.00
_cell.angle_gamma   90.00
#
_symmetry.space_group_name_H-M   'P 1'
#
loop_
_entity.id
_entity.type
_entity.pdbx_description
1 polymer ?
#
loop_
_entity_poly.entity_id
_entity_poly.type
_entity_poly.pdbx_seq_one_letter_code
_entity_poly.pdbx_strand_id
1 'polypeptide(L)' 'MFGNLRIALKQKGISVKQYAEFLGVGEKTVQNKLKGITEFNYTEFKKTCTLLFPEYNADYLFAETQPKAG' A
#
# COMPACT_ATOMS: atom_id res chain seq x y z
N MET A 1 -8.59 -3.71 -4.25
CA MET A 1 -7.70 -2.56 -4.48
C MET A 1 -7.52 -1.79 -3.19
N PHE A 2 -6.30 -1.38 -2.92
CA PHE A 2 -6.01 -0.63 -1.69
C PHE A 2 -5.99 0.85 -2.01
N GLY A 3 -7.17 1.41 -2.20
CA GLY A 3 -7.29 2.80 -2.59
C GLY A 3 -6.80 3.80 -1.55
N ASN A 4 -7.07 3.52 -0.28
CA ASN A 4 -6.62 4.42 0.78
C ASN A 4 -5.10 4.47 0.86
N LEU A 5 -4.45 3.32 0.69
CA LEU A 5 -2.99 3.27 0.70
C LEU A 5 -2.42 4.06 -0.47
N ARG A 6 -3.01 3.89 -1.65
CA ARG A 6 -2.53 4.63 -2.83
C ARG A 6 -2.67 6.14 -2.63
N ILE A 7 -3.79 6.58 -2.07
CA ILE A 7 -4.00 8.00 -1.79
C ILE A 7 -2.97 8.50 -0.78
N ALA A 8 -2.72 7.73 0.27
CA ALA A 8 -1.76 8.12 1.29
C ALA A 8 -0.36 8.25 0.72
N LEU A 9 0.03 7.30 -0.13
CA LEU A 9 1.34 7.37 -0.80
C LEU A 9 1.44 8.63 -1.64
N LYS A 10 0.39 8.93 -2.39
CA LYS A 10 0.38 10.11 -3.25
C LYS A 10 0.48 11.39 -2.42
N GLN A 11 -0.23 11.45 -1.31
CA GLN A 11 -0.20 12.63 -0.44
C GLN A 11 1.17 12.87 0.15
N LYS A 12 1.92 11.82 0.40
CA LYS A 12 3.30 11.97 0.89
C LYS A 12 4.31 12.14 -0.23
N GLY A 13 3.87 12.13 -1.49
CA GLY A 13 4.78 12.26 -2.60
C GLY A 13 5.63 11.04 -2.84
N ILE A 14 5.15 9.87 -2.46
CA ILE A 14 5.88 8.63 -2.63
C ILE A 14 5.37 7.93 -3.88
N SER A 15 6.27 7.73 -4.85
CA SER A 15 5.90 7.03 -6.08
C SER A 15 5.87 5.52 -5.84
N VAL A 16 5.25 4.80 -6.78
CA VAL A 16 5.25 3.33 -6.73
C VAL A 16 6.68 2.81 -6.71
N LYS A 17 7.56 3.42 -7.51
CA LYS A 17 8.96 3.02 -7.55
C LYS A 17 9.63 3.20 -6.19
N GLN A 18 9.39 4.33 -5.55
CA GLN A 18 9.97 4.61 -4.24
C GLN A 18 9.43 3.64 -3.19
N TYR A 19 8.15 3.35 -3.25
CA TYR A 19 7.55 2.41 -2.32
C TYR A 19 8.12 0.99 -2.53
N ALA A 20 8.31 0.61 -3.80
CA ALA A 20 8.92 -0.68 -4.12
C ALA A 20 10.33 -0.78 -3.56
N GLU A 21 11.11 0.28 -3.72
CA GLU A 21 12.46 0.32 -3.16
C GLU A 21 12.43 0.21 -1.64
N PHE A 22 11.48 0.89 -1.02
CA PHE A 22 11.31 0.81 0.43
C PHE A 22 11.02 -0.62 0.88
N LEU A 23 10.17 -1.33 0.15
CA LEU A 23 9.82 -2.69 0.48
C LEU A 23 10.86 -3.72 0.04
N GLY A 24 11.77 -3.32 -0.85
CA GLY A 24 12.78 -4.24 -1.38
C GLY A 24 12.24 -5.18 -2.44
N VAL A 25 11.24 -4.75 -3.20
CA VAL A 25 10.63 -5.57 -4.25
C VAL A 25 10.54 -4.75 -5.53
N GLY A 26 10.12 -5.39 -6.61
CA GLY A 26 9.98 -4.70 -7.88
C GLY A 26 8.72 -3.86 -7.95
N GLU A 27 8.73 -2.88 -8.87
CA GLU A 27 7.58 -2.01 -9.08
C GLU A 27 6.34 -2.78 -9.44
N LYS A 28 6.47 -3.74 -10.35
CA LYS A 28 5.33 -4.52 -10.78
C LYS A 28 4.73 -5.32 -9.63
N THR A 29 5.59 -5.82 -8.76
CA THR A 29 5.14 -6.54 -7.57
C THR A 29 4.29 -5.63 -6.69
N VAL A 30 4.74 -4.39 -6.49
CA VAL A 30 3.97 -3.43 -5.71
C VAL A 30 2.65 -3.11 -6.39
N GLN A 31 2.67 -2.91 -7.69
CA GLN A 31 1.43 -2.63 -8.42
C GLN A 31 0.41 -3.76 -8.24
N ASN A 32 0.88 -5.01 -8.32
CA ASN A 32 0.00 -6.15 -8.12
C ASN A 32 -0.58 -6.17 -6.71
N LYS A 33 0.25 -5.85 -5.72
CA LYS A 33 -0.22 -5.79 -4.33
C LYS A 33 -1.25 -4.69 -4.14
N LEU A 34 -1.01 -3.52 -4.72
CA LEU A 34 -1.94 -2.41 -4.61
C LEU A 34 -3.27 -2.69 -5.30
N LYS A 35 -3.23 -3.47 -6.37
CA LYS A 35 -4.45 -3.86 -7.08
C LYS A 35 -5.20 -4.99 -6.38
N GLY A 36 -4.57 -5.64 -5.41
CA GLY A 36 -5.19 -6.76 -4.72
C GLY A 36 -4.98 -8.10 -5.40
N ILE A 37 -4.12 -8.14 -6.43
CA ILE A 37 -3.83 -9.39 -7.13
C ILE A 37 -2.99 -10.31 -6.23
N THR A 38 -2.01 -9.73 -5.53
CA THR A 38 -1.23 -10.46 -4.54
C THR A 38 -1.37 -9.75 -3.21
N GLU A 39 -1.12 -10.47 -2.13
CA GLU A 39 -1.30 -9.94 -0.79
C GLU A 39 -0.01 -9.37 -0.26
N PHE A 40 -0.13 -8.38 0.62
CA PHE A 40 1.01 -7.89 1.38
C PHE A 40 1.36 -8.94 2.44
N ASN A 41 2.66 -9.19 2.62
CA ASN A 41 3.05 -10.06 3.72
C ASN A 41 3.14 -9.22 5.01
N TYR A 42 3.30 -9.91 6.13
CA TYR A 42 3.29 -9.24 7.43
C TYR A 42 4.40 -8.19 7.54
N THR A 43 5.59 -8.51 7.05
CA THR A 43 6.72 -7.59 7.13
C THR A 43 6.46 -6.32 6.34
N GLU A 44 5.91 -6.46 5.13
CA GLU A 44 5.57 -5.31 4.31
C GLU A 44 4.49 -4.46 4.96
N PHE A 45 3.47 -5.11 5.49
CA PHE A 45 2.40 -4.44 6.19
C PHE A 45 2.94 -3.65 7.38
N LYS A 46 3.75 -4.28 8.20
CA LYS A 46 4.28 -3.65 9.40
C LYS A 46 5.18 -2.48 9.06
N LYS A 47 6.08 -2.65 8.09
CA LYS A 47 6.96 -1.56 7.67
C LYS A 47 6.16 -0.36 7.19
N THR A 48 5.15 -0.61 6.40
CA THR A 48 4.33 0.47 5.85
C THR A 48 3.64 1.22 6.97
N CYS A 49 3.05 0.51 7.92
CA CYS A 49 2.29 1.14 8.99
C CYS A 49 3.18 1.85 10.01
N THR A 50 4.36 1.31 10.28
CA THR A 50 5.18 1.87 11.36
C THR A 50 6.20 2.89 10.88
N LEU A 51 6.72 2.72 9.66
CA LEU A 51 7.79 3.58 9.15
C LEU A 51 7.29 4.67 8.23
N LEU A 52 6.34 4.35 7.36
CA LEU A 52 5.84 5.34 6.41
C LEU A 52 4.64 6.10 6.94
N PHE A 53 3.73 5.42 7.59
CA PHE A 53 2.46 6.02 7.98
C PHE A 53 2.14 5.77 9.45
N PRO A 54 3.02 6.17 10.37
CA PRO A 54 2.74 5.96 11.79
C PRO A 54 1.52 6.75 12.26
N GLU A 55 1.17 7.81 11.56
CA GLU A 55 0.04 8.64 11.92
C GLU A 55 -1.29 8.10 11.41
N TYR A 56 -1.25 7.09 10.55
CA TYR A 56 -2.47 6.52 9.99
C TYR A 56 -2.85 5.24 10.72
N ASN A 57 -4.15 4.99 10.77
CA ASN A 57 -4.67 3.73 11.29
C ASN A 57 -4.42 2.62 10.27
N ALA A 58 -3.86 1.50 10.72
CA ALA A 58 -3.56 0.39 9.83
C ALA A 58 -4.81 -0.15 9.16
N ASP A 59 -5.91 -0.22 9.89
CA ASP A 59 -7.17 -0.70 9.31
C ASP A 59 -7.63 0.21 8.18
N TYR A 60 -7.44 1.52 8.34
CA TYR A 60 -7.80 2.47 7.30
C TYR A 60 -6.91 2.29 6.07
N LEU A 61 -5.58 2.22 6.28
CA LEU A 61 -4.64 2.12 5.16
C LEU A 61 -4.86 0.88 4.33
N PHE A 62 -5.11 -0.23 4.97
CA PHE A 62 -5.20 -1.51 4.28
C PHE A 62 -6.64 -1.98 4.10
N ALA A 63 -7.59 -1.08 4.28
CA ALA A 63 -8.96 -1.38 3.91
C ALA A 63 -9.05 -1.52 2.40
N GLU A 64 -9.54 -2.65 1.95
CA GLU A 64 -9.71 -2.85 0.52
C GLU A 64 -10.94 -2.09 0.06
N THR A 65 -10.72 -1.16 -0.86
CA THR A 65 -11.84 -0.49 -1.49
C THR A 65 -12.23 -1.32 -2.70
N GLN A 66 -13.45 -1.74 -2.73
CA GLN A 66 -13.93 -2.51 -3.85
C GLN A 66 -14.80 -1.64 -4.72
N PRO A 67 -14.73 -1.83 -6.03
CA PRO A 67 -15.67 -1.13 -6.88
C PRO A 67 -17.06 -1.51 -6.44
N LYS A 68 -17.94 -0.57 -6.51
CA LYS A 68 -19.31 -0.78 -6.13
C LYS A 68 -19.87 -1.89 -6.98
N ALA A 69 -19.98 -3.04 -6.42
CA ALA A 69 -20.43 -4.18 -7.18
C ALA A 69 -21.93 -4.27 -7.00
N GLY A 70 -22.54 -3.67 -7.81
CA GLY A 70 -23.97 -3.75 -7.65
C GLY A 70 -24.33 -3.46 -6.27
#